data_a04bb2c3f1409f7466fdc7af5875a916
#
_entry.id   a04bb2c3f1409f7466fdc7af5875a916
#
_cell.length_a   1.000
_cell.length_b   1.000
_cell.length_c   1.000
_cell.angle_alpha   90.00
_cell.angle_beta   90.00
_cell.angle_gamma   90.00
#
_symmetry.space_group_name_H-M   'P 1'
#
loop_
_entity.id
_entity.type
_entity.pdbx_description
1 polymer ?
#
loop_
_entity_poly.entity_id
_entity_poly.type
_entity_poly.pdbx_seq_one_letter_code
_entity_poly.pdbx_strand_id
1 'polypeptide(L)'
;SRVAVAKGEESTKISKIKIDIMQLEKEITKNYEKLGKLVHRYAQDDNMVNFTGNTEFFEIIKQIDDYNIQINLKNENVAEIKRAYGIEDDDLDDKQNLQNDNGLTEEE
;
A
#
# COMPACT_ATOMS: atom_id res chain seq x y z
N SER A 1 3.33 -5.57 32.59
CA SER A 1 4.23 -4.46 32.86
C SER A 1 3.97 -3.31 31.88
N ARG A 2 4.43 -2.13 32.20
CA ARG A 2 4.27 -0.96 31.34
C ARG A 2 4.95 -1.16 29.98
N VAL A 3 6.11 -1.81 29.95
CA VAL A 3 6.85 -2.08 28.72
C VAL A 3 6.06 -3.03 27.83
N ALA A 4 5.46 -4.08 28.39
CA ALA A 4 4.69 -5.05 27.64
C ALA A 4 3.42 -4.41 27.05
N VAL A 5 2.73 -3.55 27.83
CA VAL A 5 1.53 -2.84 27.35
C VAL A 5 1.89 -1.88 26.23
N ALA A 6 2.94 -1.05 26.40
CA ALA A 6 3.38 -0.11 25.38
C ALA A 6 3.76 -0.84 24.08
N LYS A 7 4.48 -1.96 24.18
CA LYS A 7 4.87 -2.77 23.03
C LYS A 7 3.64 -3.33 22.31
N GLY A 8 2.62 -3.77 23.05
CA GLY A 8 1.38 -4.28 22.48
C GLY A 8 0.61 -3.20 21.73
N GLU A 9 0.53 -1.99 22.30
CA GLU A 9 -0.13 -0.86 21.66
C GLU A 9 0.58 -0.44 20.38
N GLU A 10 1.90 -0.39 20.40
CA GLU A 10 2.68 -0.02 19.22
C GLU A 10 2.61 -1.11 18.14
N SER A 11 2.55 -2.38 18.52
CA SER A 11 2.32 -3.46 17.55
C SER A 11 0.98 -3.31 16.84
N THR A 12 -0.06 -2.89 17.57
CA THR A 12 -1.38 -2.62 16.99
C THR A 12 -1.31 -1.43 16.02
N LYS A 13 -0.59 -0.39 16.39
CA LYS A 13 -0.37 0.78 15.53
C LYS A 13 0.32 0.38 14.22
N ILE A 14 1.36 -0.44 14.31
CA ILE A 14 2.08 -0.95 13.13
C ILE A 14 1.13 -1.76 12.23
N SER A 15 0.30 -2.63 12.83
CA SER A 15 -0.65 -3.42 12.06
C SER A 15 -1.64 -2.56 11.30
N LYS A 16 -2.10 -1.46 11.89
CA LYS A 16 -2.99 -0.50 11.21
C LYS A 16 -2.28 0.19 10.06
N ILE A 17 -1.02 0.59 10.26
CA ILE A 17 -0.22 1.21 9.19
C ILE A 17 -0.06 0.23 8.02
N LYS A 18 0.21 -1.04 8.30
CA LYS A 18 0.36 -2.06 7.26
C LYS A 18 -0.94 -2.29 6.48
N ILE A 19 -2.09 -2.20 7.15
CA ILE A 19 -3.38 -2.27 6.46
C ILE A 19 -3.53 -1.08 5.51
N ASP A 20 -3.15 0.12 5.95
CA ASP A 20 -3.18 1.31 5.10
C ASP A 20 -2.27 1.13 3.87
N ILE A 21 -1.09 0.54 4.07
CA ILE A 21 -0.17 0.24 2.97
C ILE A 21 -0.84 -0.72 1.97
N MET A 22 -1.52 -1.76 2.46
CA MET A 22 -2.24 -2.69 1.59
C MET A 22 -3.32 -1.99 0.76
N GLN A 23 -4.02 -1.01 1.35
CA GLN A 23 -5.01 -0.22 0.60
C GLN A 23 -4.35 0.63 -0.48
N LEU A 24 -3.21 1.24 -0.17
CA LEU A 24 -2.45 2.02 -1.14
C LEU A 24 -1.94 1.13 -2.28
N GLU A 25 -1.48 -0.08 -1.98
CA GLU A 25 -1.05 -1.04 -3.00
C GLU A 25 -2.21 -1.43 -3.92
N LYS A 26 -3.42 -1.58 -3.39
CA LYS A 26 -4.60 -1.84 -4.20
C LYS A 26 -4.91 -0.67 -5.14
N GLU A 27 -4.75 0.55 -4.65
CA GLU A 27 -4.95 1.74 -5.49
C GLU A 27 -3.90 1.81 -6.60
N ILE A 28 -2.66 1.44 -6.31
CA ILE A 28 -1.61 1.37 -7.33
C ILE A 28 -1.98 0.33 -8.40
N THR A 29 -2.45 -0.85 -7.99
CA THR A 29 -2.89 -1.88 -8.93
C THR A 29 -4.01 -1.38 -9.83
N LYS A 30 -5.00 -0.68 -9.27
CA LYS A 30 -6.08 -0.07 -10.05
C LYS A 30 -5.55 0.94 -11.07
N ASN A 31 -4.55 1.71 -10.69
CA ASN A 31 -3.94 2.68 -11.60
C ASN A 31 -3.15 2.00 -12.72
N TYR A 32 -2.47 0.89 -12.44
CA TYR A 32 -1.84 0.10 -13.49
C TYR A 32 -2.86 -0.48 -14.46
N GLU A 33 -4.02 -0.91 -13.96
CA GLU A 33 -5.11 -1.39 -14.82
C GLU A 33 -5.63 -0.27 -15.72
N LYS A 34 -5.81 0.94 -15.19
CA LYS A 34 -6.20 2.11 -15.96
C LYS A 34 -5.17 2.43 -17.02
N LEU A 35 -3.90 2.37 -16.65
CA LEU A 35 -2.79 2.63 -17.56
C LEU A 35 -2.77 1.62 -18.70
N GLY A 36 -2.94 0.33 -18.38
CA GLY A 36 -2.98 -0.72 -19.36
C GLY A 36 -4.14 -0.56 -20.35
N LYS A 37 -5.32 -0.21 -19.84
CA LYS A 37 -6.50 0.04 -20.68
C LYS A 37 -6.30 1.27 -21.56
N LEU A 38 -5.70 2.32 -21.03
CA LEU A 38 -5.41 3.53 -21.78
C LEU A 38 -4.46 3.23 -22.94
N VAL A 39 -3.36 2.54 -22.66
CA VAL A 39 -2.36 2.17 -23.68
C VAL A 39 -2.99 1.30 -24.75
N HIS A 40 -3.76 0.30 -24.35
CA HIS A 40 -4.43 -0.61 -25.27
C HIS A 40 -5.39 0.14 -26.19
N ARG A 41 -6.21 1.03 -25.64
CA ARG A 41 -7.17 1.83 -26.40
C ARG A 41 -6.49 2.71 -27.43
N TYR A 42 -5.46 3.44 -27.01
CA TYR A 42 -4.74 4.33 -27.93
C TYR A 42 -3.97 3.57 -28.99
N ALA A 43 -3.42 2.42 -28.67
CA ALA A 43 -2.74 1.59 -29.66
C ALA A 43 -3.70 1.06 -30.73
N GLN A 44 -4.93 0.66 -30.33
CA GLN A 44 -5.90 0.12 -31.26
C GLN A 44 -6.68 1.20 -32.03
N ASP A 45 -7.16 2.21 -31.30
CA ASP A 45 -8.10 3.18 -31.88
C ASP A 45 -7.38 4.31 -32.60
N ASP A 46 -6.30 4.81 -32.00
CA ASP A 46 -5.60 6.01 -32.48
C ASP A 46 -4.24 5.69 -33.09
N ASN A 47 -3.81 4.44 -33.01
CA ASN A 47 -2.51 3.98 -33.50
C ASN A 47 -1.34 4.83 -32.95
N MET A 48 -1.48 5.24 -31.69
CA MET A 48 -0.47 6.06 -31.02
C MET A 48 0.69 5.21 -30.52
N VAL A 49 1.91 5.69 -30.79
CA VAL A 49 3.14 5.01 -30.36
C VAL A 49 3.85 5.73 -29.22
N ASN A 50 3.39 6.92 -28.83
CA ASN A 50 3.91 7.64 -27.67
C ASN A 50 2.79 8.42 -26.99
N PHE A 51 3.05 8.87 -25.76
CA PHE A 51 2.07 9.56 -24.93
C PHE A 51 2.45 11.00 -24.60
N THR A 52 3.40 11.57 -25.34
CA THR A 52 3.81 12.96 -25.18
C THR A 52 2.57 13.86 -25.29
N GLY A 53 2.31 14.68 -24.27
CA GLY A 53 1.15 15.56 -24.24
C GLY A 53 -0.15 14.91 -23.81
N ASN A 54 -0.18 13.61 -23.53
CA ASN A 54 -1.39 12.96 -23.02
C ASN A 54 -1.52 13.18 -21.52
N THR A 55 -2.45 14.05 -21.13
CA THR A 55 -2.65 14.44 -19.73
C THR A 55 -3.08 13.27 -18.86
N GLU A 56 -4.00 12.43 -19.34
CA GLU A 56 -4.50 11.28 -18.58
C GLU A 56 -3.38 10.30 -18.25
N PHE A 57 -2.51 10.01 -19.21
CA PHE A 57 -1.34 9.14 -19.02
C PHE A 57 -0.46 9.66 -17.88
N PHE A 58 -0.09 10.94 -17.95
CA PHE A 58 0.82 11.52 -16.95
C PHE A 58 0.16 11.70 -15.58
N GLU A 59 -1.15 11.89 -15.51
CA GLU A 59 -1.88 11.92 -14.25
C GLU A 59 -1.86 10.55 -13.56
N ILE A 60 -2.06 9.48 -14.34
CA ILE A 60 -1.99 8.11 -13.78
C ILE A 60 -0.59 7.83 -13.23
N ILE A 61 0.45 8.17 -14.00
CA ILE A 61 1.85 7.99 -13.56
C ILE A 61 2.10 8.76 -12.27
N LYS A 62 1.64 10.01 -12.19
CA LYS A 62 1.80 10.82 -11.00
C LYS A 62 1.11 10.21 -9.78
N GLN A 63 -0.09 9.67 -9.95
CA GLN A 63 -0.81 9.02 -8.85
C GLN A 63 -0.06 7.80 -8.34
N ILE A 64 0.47 6.98 -9.24
CA ILE A 64 1.27 5.81 -8.86
C ILE A 64 2.49 6.25 -8.06
N ASP A 65 3.20 7.28 -8.53
CA ASP A 65 4.38 7.80 -7.85
C ASP A 65 4.03 8.34 -6.46
N ASP A 66 2.93 9.10 -6.35
CA ASP A 66 2.47 9.66 -5.08
C ASP A 66 2.11 8.56 -4.07
N TYR A 67 1.42 7.52 -4.52
CA TYR A 67 1.11 6.38 -3.64
C TYR A 67 2.38 5.65 -3.18
N ASN A 68 3.36 5.49 -4.07
CA ASN A 68 4.64 4.87 -3.70
C ASN A 68 5.39 5.71 -2.67
N ILE A 69 5.36 7.03 -2.78
CA ILE A 69 5.94 7.91 -1.77
C ILE A 69 5.26 7.72 -0.42
N GLN A 70 3.92 7.68 -0.41
CA GLN A 70 3.17 7.45 0.82
C GLN A 70 3.51 6.11 1.46
N ILE A 71 3.62 5.05 0.66
CA ILE A 71 4.01 3.72 1.15
C ILE A 71 5.40 3.75 1.77
N ASN A 72 6.36 4.41 1.12
CA ASN A 72 7.72 4.51 1.63
C ASN A 72 7.76 5.25 2.98
N LEU A 73 7.01 6.35 3.12
CA LEU A 73 6.91 7.09 4.36
C LEU A 73 6.29 6.23 5.48
N LYS A 74 5.27 5.47 5.16
CA LYS A 74 4.63 4.56 6.13
C LYS A 74 5.58 3.44 6.56
N ASN A 75 6.35 2.89 5.62
CA ASN A 75 7.36 1.88 5.95
C ASN A 75 8.47 2.44 6.84
N GLU A 76 8.89 3.67 6.60
CA GLU A 76 9.86 4.35 7.47
C GLU A 76 9.31 4.51 8.87
N ASN A 77 8.04 4.91 8.98
CA ASN A 77 7.37 5.05 10.27
C ASN A 77 7.31 3.71 11.03
N VAL A 78 6.95 2.64 10.33
CA VAL A 78 6.96 1.29 10.91
C VAL A 78 8.35 0.92 11.43
N ALA A 79 9.39 1.18 10.64
CA ALA A 79 10.76 0.87 11.03
C ALA A 79 11.19 1.66 12.28
N GLU A 80 10.79 2.94 12.38
CA GLU A 80 11.07 3.76 13.56
C GLU A 80 10.38 3.21 14.82
N ILE A 81 9.12 2.84 14.69
CA ILE A 81 8.35 2.29 15.81
C ILE A 81 8.98 0.98 16.29
N LYS A 82 9.35 0.11 15.36
CA LYS A 82 10.03 -1.15 15.68
C LYS A 82 11.32 -0.91 16.47
N ARG A 83 12.14 0.01 16.02
CA ARG A 83 13.41 0.33 16.71
C ARG A 83 13.17 0.92 18.08
N ALA A 84 12.23 1.86 18.20
CA ALA A 84 11.98 2.58 19.44
C ALA A 84 11.44 1.66 20.53
N TYR A 85 10.62 0.67 20.18
CA TYR A 85 9.94 -0.18 21.15
C TYR A 85 10.44 -1.62 21.16
N GLY A 86 11.48 -1.94 20.37
CA GLY A 86 12.05 -3.28 20.33
C GLY A 86 11.06 -4.31 19.82
N ILE A 87 10.21 -3.94 18.87
CA ILE A 87 9.20 -4.83 18.31
C ILE A 87 9.82 -5.66 17.18
N GLU A 88 9.63 -6.97 17.24
CA GLU A 88 10.10 -7.90 16.23
C GLU A 88 8.95 -8.30 15.30
N ASP A 89 9.28 -8.85 14.14
CA ASP A 89 8.29 -9.28 13.15
C ASP A 89 7.34 -10.34 13.71
N ASP A 90 7.80 -11.20 14.60
CA ASP A 90 6.96 -12.22 15.24
C ASP A 90 5.81 -11.59 16.06
N ASP A 91 6.05 -10.43 16.65
CA ASP A 91 5.03 -9.71 17.42
C ASP A 91 3.90 -9.20 16.53
N LEU A 92 4.16 -8.98 15.25
CA LEU A 92 3.22 -8.43 14.28
C LEU A 92 2.45 -9.51 13.53
N ASP A 93 3.08 -10.63 13.23
CA ASP A 93 2.49 -11.69 12.41
C ASP A 93 1.18 -12.24 12.97
N ASP A 94 1.11 -12.44 14.28
CA ASP A 94 -0.11 -12.93 14.93
C ASP A 94 -1.30 -12.00 14.71
N LYS A 95 -1.07 -10.69 14.82
CA LYS A 95 -2.13 -9.68 14.63
C LYS A 95 -2.55 -9.56 13.18
N GLN A 96 -1.59 -9.64 12.27
CA GLN A 96 -1.88 -9.61 10.84
C GLN A 96 -2.67 -10.83 10.39
N ASN A 97 -2.33 -12.00 10.89
CA ASN A 97 -3.05 -13.22 10.57
C ASN A 97 -4.51 -13.14 11.03
N LEU A 98 -4.77 -12.61 12.22
CA LEU A 98 -6.14 -12.44 12.72
C LEU A 98 -6.95 -11.52 11.80
N GLN A 99 -6.35 -10.43 11.32
CA GLN A 99 -7.04 -9.49 10.44
C GLN A 99 -7.24 -10.05 9.04
N ASN A 100 -6.28 -10.80 8.53
CA ASN A 100 -6.42 -11.47 7.25
C ASN A 100 -7.52 -12.52 7.27
N ASP A 101 -7.64 -13.28 8.36
CA ASP A 101 -8.71 -14.27 8.53
C ASP A 101 -10.07 -13.57 8.50
N ASN A 102 -10.21 -12.44 9.19
CA ASN A 102 -11.46 -11.68 9.18
C ASN A 102 -11.77 -11.14 7.77
N GLY A 103 -10.77 -10.67 7.06
CA GLY A 103 -10.93 -10.20 5.70
C GLY A 103 -11.36 -11.29 4.74
N LEU A 104 -10.78 -12.48 4.85
CA LEU A 104 -11.15 -13.63 4.04
C LEU A 104 -12.60 -14.07 4.31
N THR A 105 -13.02 -14.04 5.58
CA THR A 105 -14.38 -14.39 5.96
C THR A 105 -15.39 -13.42 5.34
N GLU A 106 -15.07 -12.14 5.30
CA GLU A 106 -15.93 -11.12 4.71
C GLU A 106 -16.06 -11.24 3.20
N GLU A 107 -15.04 -11.73 2.52
CA GLU A 107 -15.03 -11.88 1.06
C GLU A 107 -15.82 -13.11 0.59
N GLU A 108 -16.00 -14.09 1.46
CA GLU A 108 -16.79 -15.27 1.17
C GLU A 108 -18.30 -15.01 1.33
#